data_97ed623c3f369504e0b61b13799715d2
#
_entry.id   97ed623c3f369504e0b61b13799715d2
#
_cell.length_a   1.000
_cell.length_b   1.000
_cell.length_c   1.000
_cell.angle_alpha   90.00
_cell.angle_beta   90.00
_cell.angle_gamma   90.00
#
_symmetry.space_group_name_H-M   'P 1'
#
loop_
_entity.id
_entity.type
_entity.pdbx_description
1 polymer ?
#
loop_
_entity_poly.entity_id
_entity_poly.type
_entity_poly.pdbx_seq_one_letter_code
_entity_poly.pdbx_strand_id
1 'polypeptide(L)'
;VGLEEHIRFSPTFAAAARAALERGAPILCDARMVSEGVTRPRLPADNAVICTLHDDGVRELAAETQNTRSAAALEFWRPHLEGALVAIGNAPTALFHLLNMLQDPACPRPAAIIGCPVGFVGAVESKDALWADQPVPCCIVQGRLGGSAITVAAINAVASRAE
;
A
#
# COMPACT_ATOMS: atom_id res chain seq x y z
N VAL A 1 -17.24 -12.02 -8.56
CA VAL A 1 -17.57 -12.00 -9.99
C VAL A 1 -17.60 -10.55 -10.42
N GLY A 2 -16.93 -10.18 -11.51
CA GLY A 2 -16.89 -8.80 -12.02
C GLY A 2 -15.82 -7.89 -11.44
N LEU A 3 -15.02 -8.34 -10.46
CA LEU A 3 -13.95 -7.54 -9.90
C LEU A 3 -12.86 -7.22 -10.96
N GLU A 4 -12.62 -8.13 -11.89
CA GLU A 4 -11.65 -8.02 -12.97
C GLU A 4 -11.90 -6.78 -13.84
N GLU A 5 -13.14 -6.34 -13.98
CA GLU A 5 -13.50 -5.14 -14.75
C GLU A 5 -13.08 -3.85 -14.06
N HIS A 6 -12.85 -3.91 -12.75
CA HIS A 6 -12.50 -2.77 -11.91
C HIS A 6 -11.01 -2.71 -11.55
N ILE A 7 -10.26 -3.80 -11.78
CA ILE A 7 -8.81 -3.81 -11.50
C ILE A 7 -8.09 -3.00 -12.57
N ARG A 8 -7.22 -2.10 -12.11
CA ARG A 8 -6.28 -1.36 -12.97
C ARG A 8 -4.88 -1.46 -12.39
N PHE A 9 -3.92 -1.72 -13.23
CA PHE A 9 -2.51 -1.69 -12.87
C PHE A 9 -1.70 -1.06 -14.01
N SER A 10 -0.69 -0.28 -13.62
CA SER A 10 0.24 0.30 -14.60
C SER A 10 1.05 -0.80 -15.28
N PRO A 11 1.50 -0.59 -16.52
CA PRO A 11 2.13 -1.65 -17.33
C PRO A 11 3.31 -2.35 -16.65
N THR A 12 4.04 -1.64 -15.79
CA THR A 12 5.24 -2.15 -15.11
C THR A 12 4.98 -2.60 -13.68
N PHE A 13 3.75 -2.48 -13.16
CA PHE A 13 3.44 -2.75 -11.76
C PHE A 13 3.87 -4.16 -11.31
N ALA A 14 3.41 -5.20 -12.01
CA ALA A 14 3.69 -6.58 -11.62
C ALA A 14 5.19 -6.90 -11.63
N ALA A 15 5.91 -6.40 -12.64
CA ALA A 15 7.36 -6.59 -12.74
C ALA A 15 8.10 -5.84 -11.63
N ALA A 16 7.72 -4.58 -11.35
CA ALA A 16 8.35 -3.76 -10.31
C ALA A 16 8.10 -4.33 -8.91
N ALA A 17 6.86 -4.73 -8.61
CA ALA A 17 6.50 -5.33 -7.33
C ALA A 17 7.24 -6.65 -7.09
N ARG A 18 7.27 -7.53 -8.10
CA ARG A 18 7.98 -8.82 -8.01
C ARG A 18 9.48 -8.63 -7.83
N ALA A 19 10.10 -7.76 -8.64
CA ALA A 19 11.53 -7.48 -8.52
C ALA A 19 11.88 -6.87 -7.16
N ALA A 20 11.03 -6.03 -6.58
CA ALA A 20 11.23 -5.51 -5.23
C ALA A 20 11.23 -6.63 -4.19
N LEU A 21 10.25 -7.54 -4.24
CA LEU A 21 10.18 -8.66 -3.31
C LEU A 21 11.36 -9.62 -3.47
N GLU A 22 11.79 -9.92 -4.69
CA GLU A 22 12.97 -10.77 -4.97
C GLU A 22 14.27 -10.16 -4.41
N ARG A 23 14.37 -8.84 -4.31
CA ARG A 23 15.50 -8.13 -3.69
C ARG A 23 15.40 -8.03 -2.16
N GLY A 24 14.36 -8.59 -1.55
CA GLY A 24 14.17 -8.56 -0.10
C GLY A 24 13.48 -7.29 0.42
N ALA A 25 12.86 -6.49 -0.44
CA ALA A 25 12.15 -5.30 -0.03
C ALA A 25 11.03 -5.62 0.98
N PRO A 26 10.78 -4.74 1.96
CA PRO A 26 9.67 -4.90 2.89
C PRO A 26 8.33 -4.63 2.20
N ILE A 27 7.26 -5.17 2.80
CA ILE A 27 5.88 -4.86 2.48
C ILE A 27 5.33 -3.96 3.58
N LEU A 28 4.90 -2.75 3.24
CA LEU A 28 4.36 -1.77 4.18
C LEU A 28 2.83 -1.77 4.09
N CYS A 29 2.16 -2.11 5.19
CA CYS A 29 0.72 -2.31 5.24
C CYS A 29 0.04 -1.26 6.11
N ASP A 30 -1.08 -0.68 5.65
CA ASP A 30 -1.85 0.31 6.40
C ASP A 30 -2.71 -0.28 7.53
N ALA A 31 -2.95 -1.57 7.51
CA ALA A 31 -3.80 -2.26 8.49
C ALA A 31 -3.28 -3.65 8.82
N ARG A 32 -3.56 -4.11 10.06
CA ARG A 32 -3.20 -5.46 10.50
C ARG A 32 -3.84 -6.55 9.66
N MET A 33 -5.09 -6.37 9.22
CA MET A 33 -5.74 -7.34 8.34
C MET A 33 -4.96 -7.57 7.04
N VAL A 34 -4.30 -6.53 6.53
CA VAL A 34 -3.43 -6.67 5.35
C VAL A 34 -2.17 -7.43 5.72
N SER A 35 -1.45 -7.00 6.77
CA SER A 35 -0.18 -7.62 7.16
C SER A 35 -0.32 -9.08 7.59
N GLU A 36 -1.37 -9.42 8.32
CA GLU A 36 -1.64 -10.79 8.76
C GLU A 36 -2.13 -11.71 7.63
N GLY A 37 -2.74 -11.14 6.59
CA GLY A 37 -3.21 -11.90 5.43
C GLY A 37 -2.11 -12.29 4.45
N VAL A 38 -0.91 -11.70 4.54
CA VAL A 38 0.20 -12.04 3.64
C VAL A 38 0.66 -13.47 3.89
N THR A 39 0.65 -14.28 2.84
CA THR A 39 1.08 -15.68 2.88
C THR A 39 2.61 -15.75 2.90
N ARG A 40 3.19 -15.78 4.11
CA ARG A 40 4.65 -15.72 4.32
C ARG A 40 5.45 -16.73 3.48
N PRO A 41 5.03 -18.02 3.34
CA PRO A 41 5.75 -18.98 2.51
C PRO A 41 5.84 -18.62 1.02
N ARG A 42 5.01 -17.70 0.54
CA ARG A 42 5.08 -17.22 -0.84
C ARG A 42 6.10 -16.10 -1.06
N LEU A 43 6.63 -15.51 0.02
CA LEU A 43 7.59 -14.42 -0.07
C LEU A 43 8.97 -14.95 -0.50
N PRO A 44 9.58 -14.39 -1.56
CA PRO A 44 10.77 -14.97 -2.17
C PRO A 44 12.06 -14.75 -1.39
N ALA A 45 12.10 -13.81 -0.45
CA ALA A 45 13.31 -13.39 0.24
C ALA A 45 13.10 -13.10 1.73
N ASP A 46 12.21 -13.83 2.38
CA ASP A 46 11.88 -13.63 3.81
C ASP A 46 11.48 -12.17 4.13
N ASN A 47 10.79 -11.54 3.20
CA ASN A 47 10.45 -10.13 3.22
C ASN A 47 9.76 -9.73 4.52
N ALA A 48 10.24 -8.67 5.15
CA ALA A 48 9.58 -8.10 6.31
C ALA A 48 8.18 -7.56 5.91
N VAL A 49 7.18 -7.81 6.73
CA VAL A 49 5.84 -7.25 6.57
C VAL A 49 5.55 -6.36 7.75
N ILE A 50 5.42 -5.07 7.50
CA ILE A 50 5.43 -4.00 8.50
C ILE A 50 4.06 -3.31 8.49
N CYS A 51 3.46 -3.17 9.68
CA CYS A 51 2.26 -2.36 9.90
C CYS A 51 2.48 -1.50 11.15
N THR A 52 2.65 -0.21 10.97
CA THR A 52 2.95 0.75 12.04
C THR A 52 1.72 1.36 12.72
N LEU A 53 0.51 0.94 12.35
CA LEU A 53 -0.75 1.55 12.80
C LEU A 53 -0.91 1.61 14.35
N HIS A 54 -0.24 0.73 15.05
CA HIS A 54 -0.30 0.61 16.51
C HIS A 54 1.04 0.86 17.20
N ASP A 55 2.02 1.37 16.46
CA ASP A 55 3.32 1.69 17.03
C ASP A 55 3.21 2.86 18.03
N ASP A 56 4.13 2.86 18.99
CA ASP A 56 4.22 3.93 19.97
C ASP A 56 4.47 5.28 19.26
N GLY A 57 3.78 6.31 19.72
CA GLY A 57 3.88 7.66 19.15
C GLY A 57 2.90 7.95 17.98
N VAL A 58 2.25 6.94 17.38
CA VAL A 58 1.30 7.17 16.28
C VAL A 58 0.08 7.98 16.72
N ARG A 59 -0.44 7.72 17.92
CA ARG A 59 -1.60 8.45 18.45
C ARG A 59 -1.27 9.89 18.77
N GLU A 60 -0.11 10.12 19.35
CA GLU A 60 0.42 11.43 19.68
C GLU A 60 0.64 12.25 18.40
N LEU A 61 1.31 11.67 17.42
CA LEU A 61 1.52 12.32 16.12
C LEU A 61 0.20 12.64 15.41
N ALA A 62 -0.76 11.74 15.45
CA ALA A 62 -2.09 11.96 14.88
C ALA A 62 -2.81 13.16 15.54
N ALA A 63 -2.70 13.28 16.86
CA ALA A 63 -3.27 14.40 17.60
C ALA A 63 -2.54 15.72 17.30
N GLU A 64 -1.23 15.73 17.29
CA GLU A 64 -0.39 16.91 17.00
C GLU A 64 -0.64 17.44 15.59
N THR A 65 -0.75 16.54 14.61
CA THR A 65 -0.95 16.90 13.20
C THR A 65 -2.42 17.06 12.81
N GLN A 66 -3.34 16.86 13.76
CA GLN A 66 -4.79 16.85 13.51
C GLN A 66 -5.19 15.91 12.35
N ASN A 67 -4.54 14.77 12.27
CA ASN A 67 -4.74 13.80 11.20
C ASN A 67 -5.27 12.47 11.75
N THR A 68 -5.63 11.54 10.85
CA THR A 68 -6.03 10.20 11.27
C THR A 68 -4.82 9.37 11.71
N ARG A 69 -5.05 8.39 12.58
CA ARG A 69 -3.98 7.44 12.96
C ARG A 69 -3.40 6.72 11.75
N SER A 70 -4.25 6.35 10.78
CA SER A 70 -3.81 5.68 9.56
C SER A 70 -2.87 6.54 8.73
N ALA A 71 -3.12 7.85 8.64
CA ALA A 71 -2.23 8.78 7.96
C ALA A 71 -0.94 9.00 8.75
N ALA A 72 -1.04 9.26 10.06
CA ALA A 72 0.11 9.48 10.93
C ALA A 72 1.06 8.27 10.97
N ALA A 73 0.52 7.05 10.93
CA ALA A 73 1.30 5.83 10.91
C ALA A 73 2.28 5.74 9.72
N LEU A 74 1.97 6.39 8.60
CA LEU A 74 2.83 6.36 7.41
C LEU A 74 4.13 7.14 7.60
N GLU A 75 4.17 8.10 8.50
CA GLU A 75 5.43 8.81 8.81
C GLU A 75 6.50 7.84 9.37
N PHE A 76 6.06 6.80 10.06
CA PHE A 76 6.94 5.73 10.56
C PHE A 76 7.43 4.78 9.46
N TRP A 77 6.90 4.89 8.23
CA TRP A 77 7.40 4.13 7.08
C TRP A 77 8.66 4.73 6.45
N ARG A 78 8.98 6.00 6.71
CA ARG A 78 10.10 6.69 6.04
C ARG A 78 11.41 5.89 6.04
N PRO A 79 11.84 5.24 7.15
CA PRO A 79 13.07 4.45 7.16
C PRO A 79 13.03 3.18 6.29
N HIS A 80 11.82 2.73 5.92
CA HIS A 80 11.57 1.48 5.21
C HIS A 80 11.00 1.69 3.81
N LEU A 81 10.71 2.94 3.43
CA LEU A 81 9.91 3.25 2.25
C LEU A 81 10.69 3.06 0.94
N GLU A 82 12.00 3.29 0.95
CA GLU A 82 12.82 3.20 -0.27
C GLU A 82 12.77 1.78 -0.85
N GLY A 83 12.27 1.68 -2.08
CA GLY A 83 12.16 0.41 -2.78
C GLY A 83 11.13 -0.58 -2.23
N ALA A 84 10.32 -0.21 -1.23
CA ALA A 84 9.32 -1.07 -0.61
C ALA A 84 8.13 -1.36 -1.54
N LEU A 85 7.41 -2.44 -1.27
CA LEU A 85 6.05 -2.64 -1.77
C LEU A 85 5.06 -2.06 -0.76
N VAL A 86 4.34 -1.02 -1.14
CA VAL A 86 3.28 -0.43 -0.30
C VAL A 86 1.94 -1.08 -0.59
N ALA A 87 1.19 -1.40 0.47
CA ALA A 87 -0.11 -2.04 0.39
C ALA A 87 -1.13 -1.33 1.32
N ILE A 88 -1.97 -0.50 0.72
CA ILE A 88 -3.05 0.23 1.41
C ILE A 88 -4.38 -0.40 1.02
N GLY A 89 -4.98 -1.11 1.97
CA GLY A 89 -6.23 -1.86 1.76
C GLY A 89 -7.40 -1.40 2.64
N ASN A 90 -7.18 -0.45 3.54
CA ASN A 90 -8.21 -0.04 4.48
C ASN A 90 -8.51 1.46 4.39
N ALA A 91 -7.52 2.33 4.61
CA ALA A 91 -7.75 3.73 4.90
C ALA A 91 -7.49 4.66 3.69
N PRO A 92 -8.51 5.32 3.13
CA PRO A 92 -8.32 6.36 2.11
C PRO A 92 -7.40 7.49 2.57
N THR A 93 -7.46 7.86 3.85
CA THR A 93 -6.59 8.89 4.43
C THR A 93 -5.12 8.49 4.42
N ALA A 94 -4.80 7.21 4.56
CA ALA A 94 -3.44 6.72 4.41
C ALA A 94 -2.95 6.88 2.96
N LEU A 95 -3.79 6.56 1.97
CA LEU A 95 -3.41 6.70 0.57
C LEU A 95 -3.20 8.17 0.18
N PHE A 96 -4.08 9.07 0.59
CA PHE A 96 -3.88 10.51 0.38
C PHE A 96 -2.61 11.02 1.04
N HIS A 97 -2.34 10.57 2.28
CA HIS A 97 -1.14 10.97 2.99
C HIS A 97 0.14 10.49 2.29
N LEU A 98 0.15 9.25 1.80
CA LEU A 98 1.27 8.74 1.00
C LEU A 98 1.52 9.58 -0.25
N LEU A 99 0.45 9.88 -1.01
CA LEU A 99 0.57 10.73 -2.20
C LEU A 99 1.15 12.11 -1.85
N ASN A 100 0.73 12.67 -0.72
CA ASN A 100 1.25 13.94 -0.24
C ASN A 100 2.73 13.85 0.15
N MET A 101 3.15 12.79 0.86
CA MET A 101 4.56 12.54 1.18
C MET A 101 5.42 12.47 -0.09
N LEU A 102 4.92 11.80 -1.14
CA LEU A 102 5.64 11.60 -2.40
C LEU A 102 5.73 12.86 -3.28
N GLN A 103 5.04 13.96 -2.92
CA GLN A 103 5.27 15.27 -3.55
C GLN A 103 6.61 15.87 -3.13
N ASP A 104 7.13 15.51 -1.96
CA ASP A 104 8.45 15.92 -1.53
C ASP A 104 9.53 15.12 -2.28
N PRO A 105 10.39 15.76 -3.08
CA PRO A 105 11.48 15.07 -3.79
C PRO A 105 12.48 14.36 -2.86
N ALA A 106 12.57 14.78 -1.60
CA ALA A 106 13.43 14.17 -0.59
C ALA A 106 12.79 12.92 0.06
N CYS A 107 11.50 12.69 -0.15
CA CYS A 107 10.84 11.51 0.38
C CYS A 107 11.34 10.24 -0.33
N PRO A 108 11.75 9.20 0.42
CA PRO A 108 12.09 7.90 -0.18
C PRO A 108 10.93 7.36 -1.01
N ARG A 109 11.22 6.69 -2.13
CA ARG A 109 10.19 6.21 -3.04
C ARG A 109 10.00 4.70 -2.96
N PRO A 110 8.77 4.21 -2.82
CA PRO A 110 8.49 2.79 -2.93
C PRO A 110 8.71 2.30 -4.37
N ALA A 111 8.93 1.00 -4.52
CA ALA A 111 9.02 0.38 -5.85
C ALA A 111 7.67 0.27 -6.54
N ALA A 112 6.61 0.03 -5.77
CA ALA A 112 5.24 -0.08 -6.26
C ALA A 112 4.22 0.15 -5.15
N ILE A 113 3.00 0.54 -5.53
CA ILE A 113 1.87 0.78 -4.62
C ILE A 113 0.68 -0.07 -5.04
N ILE A 114 0.15 -0.85 -4.08
CA ILE A 114 -1.18 -1.44 -4.14
C ILE A 114 -2.11 -0.51 -3.35
N GLY A 115 -2.95 0.25 -4.06
CA GLY A 115 -3.87 1.22 -3.48
C GLY A 115 -5.32 0.79 -3.66
N CYS A 116 -5.83 -0.02 -2.72
CA CYS A 116 -7.18 -0.56 -2.76
C CYS A 116 -7.99 -0.24 -1.49
N PRO A 117 -7.93 0.98 -0.92
CA PRO A 117 -8.76 1.30 0.23
C PRO A 117 -10.24 1.16 -0.10
N VAL A 118 -11.03 0.87 0.92
CA VAL A 118 -12.46 0.65 0.83
C VAL A 118 -13.22 1.70 1.64
N GLY A 119 -14.42 2.06 1.22
CA GLY A 119 -15.29 2.95 1.99
C GLY A 119 -16.16 3.86 1.14
N PHE A 120 -16.94 4.69 1.84
CA PHE A 120 -17.88 5.62 1.20
C PHE A 120 -17.30 7.04 1.03
N VAL A 121 -16.34 7.41 1.86
CA VAL A 121 -15.73 8.75 1.86
C VAL A 121 -14.22 8.61 1.55
N GLY A 122 -13.80 9.22 0.47
CA GLY A 122 -12.40 9.31 0.06
C GLY A 122 -11.84 8.05 -0.61
N ALA A 123 -12.56 6.91 -0.62
CA ALA A 123 -12.03 5.67 -1.19
C ALA A 123 -11.89 5.77 -2.72
N VAL A 124 -12.90 6.30 -3.40
CA VAL A 124 -12.85 6.52 -4.85
C VAL A 124 -11.80 7.58 -5.17
N GLU A 125 -11.89 8.71 -4.51
CA GLU A 125 -11.06 9.89 -4.78
C GLU A 125 -9.57 9.62 -4.55
N SER A 126 -9.22 8.87 -3.51
CA SER A 126 -7.81 8.53 -3.24
C SER A 126 -7.21 7.59 -4.29
N LYS A 127 -8.00 6.63 -4.78
CA LYS A 127 -7.58 5.73 -5.85
C LYS A 127 -7.49 6.43 -7.20
N ASP A 128 -8.44 7.32 -7.49
CA ASP A 128 -8.41 8.13 -8.70
C ASP A 128 -7.19 9.07 -8.70
N ALA A 129 -6.85 9.66 -7.54
CA ALA A 129 -5.65 10.46 -7.39
C ALA A 129 -4.38 9.63 -7.63
N LEU A 130 -4.26 8.44 -7.03
CA LEU A 130 -3.13 7.54 -7.28
C LEU A 130 -3.02 7.16 -8.77
N TRP A 131 -4.16 6.86 -9.40
CA TRP A 131 -4.19 6.45 -10.81
C TRP A 131 -3.84 7.59 -11.76
N ALA A 132 -4.26 8.80 -11.47
CA ALA A 132 -3.95 9.99 -12.27
C ALA A 132 -2.49 10.42 -12.14
N ASP A 133 -1.93 10.40 -10.94
CA ASP A 133 -0.58 10.86 -10.65
C ASP A 133 0.50 9.80 -10.95
N GLN A 134 0.22 8.54 -10.64
CA GLN A 134 1.13 7.39 -10.80
C GLN A 134 2.59 7.72 -10.42
N PRO A 135 2.86 8.17 -9.20
CA PRO A 135 4.21 8.59 -8.80
C PRO A 135 5.22 7.45 -8.89
N VAL A 136 4.73 6.21 -8.81
CA VAL A 136 5.44 4.95 -9.03
C VAL A 136 4.47 3.95 -9.64
N PRO A 137 4.94 2.78 -10.15
CA PRO A 137 4.04 1.72 -10.63
C PRO A 137 2.98 1.35 -9.58
N CYS A 138 1.72 1.27 -10.00
CA CYS A 138 0.63 1.05 -9.04
C CYS A 138 -0.46 0.10 -9.56
N CYS A 139 -1.22 -0.44 -8.60
CA CYS A 139 -2.43 -1.21 -8.81
C CYS A 139 -3.55 -0.64 -7.95
N ILE A 140 -4.74 -0.48 -8.53
CA ILE A 140 -5.96 -0.06 -7.85
C ILE A 140 -7.14 -0.96 -8.20
N VAL A 141 -8.19 -0.88 -7.37
CA VAL A 141 -9.53 -1.35 -7.74
C VAL A 141 -10.46 -0.12 -7.80
N GLN A 142 -10.96 0.19 -8.98
CA GLN A 142 -11.76 1.40 -9.22
C GLN A 142 -13.06 1.41 -8.40
N GLY A 143 -13.58 2.61 -8.19
CA GLY A 143 -14.83 2.81 -7.50
C GLY A 143 -14.74 2.55 -5.99
N ARG A 144 -15.84 2.14 -5.38
CA ARG A 144 -15.93 1.89 -3.92
C ARG A 144 -15.41 0.52 -3.49
N LEU A 145 -15.14 -0.36 -4.44
CA LEU A 145 -14.60 -1.70 -4.19
C LEU A 145 -13.16 -1.62 -3.70
N GLY A 146 -12.76 -2.61 -2.92
CA GLY A 146 -11.42 -2.66 -2.33
C GLY A 146 -11.43 -3.47 -1.05
N GLY A 147 -10.51 -3.14 -0.17
CA GLY A 147 -10.42 -3.74 1.15
C GLY A 147 -9.22 -4.65 1.34
N SER A 148 -8.97 -5.00 2.60
CA SER A 148 -7.79 -5.76 3.00
C SER A 148 -7.66 -7.10 2.28
N ALA A 149 -8.76 -7.83 2.07
CA ALA A 149 -8.72 -9.13 1.40
C ALA A 149 -8.25 -9.02 -0.06
N ILE A 150 -8.75 -8.04 -0.80
CA ILE A 150 -8.33 -7.78 -2.18
C ILE A 150 -6.86 -7.36 -2.23
N THR A 151 -6.45 -6.50 -1.32
CA THR A 151 -5.06 -6.04 -1.20
C THR A 151 -4.11 -7.21 -0.91
N VAL A 152 -4.48 -8.08 0.02
CA VAL A 152 -3.74 -9.33 0.32
C VAL A 152 -3.65 -10.23 -0.91
N ALA A 153 -4.74 -10.42 -1.64
CA ALA A 153 -4.74 -11.21 -2.86
C ALA A 153 -3.77 -10.66 -3.90
N ALA A 154 -3.71 -9.33 -4.06
CA ALA A 154 -2.75 -8.67 -4.95
C ALA A 154 -1.29 -8.88 -4.50
N ILE A 155 -1.00 -8.76 -3.19
CA ILE A 155 0.34 -9.06 -2.64
C ILE A 155 0.73 -10.50 -2.95
N ASN A 156 -0.13 -11.46 -2.59
CA ASN A 156 0.14 -12.87 -2.77
C ASN A 156 0.30 -13.27 -4.25
N ALA A 157 -0.39 -12.59 -5.16
CA ALA A 157 -0.27 -12.81 -6.59
C ALA A 157 1.08 -12.35 -7.16
N VAL A 158 1.64 -11.25 -6.66
CA VAL A 158 2.96 -10.77 -7.11
C VAL A 158 4.12 -11.44 -6.39
N ALA A 159 3.88 -12.03 -5.21
CA ALA A 159 4.92 -12.67 -4.39
C ALA A 159 5.44 -13.97 -4.99
N SER A 160 4.60 -14.77 -5.64
CA SER A 160 4.97 -16.07 -6.18
C SER A 160 4.41 -16.29 -7.59
N ARG A 161 5.20 -16.99 -8.43
CA ARG A 161 4.74 -17.48 -9.74
C ARG A 161 4.09 -18.86 -9.65
N ALA A 162 4.32 -19.57 -8.56
CA ALA A 162 3.72 -20.88 -8.33
C ALA A 162 2.38 -20.71 -7.60
N GLU A 163 1.35 -21.42 -8.06
CA GLU A 163 0.11 -21.62 -7.32
C GLU A 163 0.30 -22.64 -6.20
#